data_f84e01e6535aaaf25b07b269d70172d1
#
_entry.id   f84e01e6535aaaf25b07b269d70172d1
#
_cell.length_a   1.000
_cell.length_b   1.000
_cell.length_c   1.000
_cell.angle_alpha   90.00
_cell.angle_beta   90.00
_cell.angle_gamma   90.00
#
_symmetry.space_group_name_H-M   'P 1'
#
loop_
_entity.id
_entity.type
_entity.pdbx_description
1 polymer ?
#
loop_
_entity_poly.entity_id
_entity_poly.type
_entity_poly.pdbx_seq_one_letter_code
_entity_poly.pdbx_strand_id
1 'polypeptide(L)'
;MAQHQDPSERALAAFKLQKSYGRRRVVDNVTLHVEPGEVVGLLGANGAGKTTTFYMIIGLETPEAGRVHLGGQDVTRLPMYLRARLGLGYLPQEPSVFRKMTAAQNILAVLETMGLRRREQLKRVEELLQEFGIEHVRNTRGDSLSGGERRRTEIARALATEPQFILLDEPFAGIDPKAVDDIQSVILYLRGRGIGILITDHNVRETLGVTDRAYIMAEGKIFRSGAPRDLTEDAEVRRLYLGDKFRM
;
A
#
# COMPACT_ATOMS: atom_id res chain seq x y z
N MET A 1 14.16 13.19 -19.40
CA MET A 1 12.76 13.60 -19.21
C MET A 1 11.94 12.32 -19.21
N ALA A 2 11.51 11.84 -18.04
CA ALA A 2 10.61 10.69 -17.97
C ALA A 2 9.28 11.10 -18.61
N GLN A 3 8.81 10.34 -19.59
CA GLN A 3 7.47 10.52 -20.17
C GLN A 3 6.47 10.27 -19.04
N HIS A 4 5.78 11.32 -18.59
CA HIS A 4 4.59 11.18 -17.77
C HIS A 4 3.52 10.56 -18.70
N GLN A 5 3.36 9.24 -18.62
CA GLN A 5 2.18 8.61 -19.18
C GLN A 5 0.99 9.10 -18.36
N ASP A 6 -0.03 9.63 -19.01
CA ASP A 6 -1.28 9.98 -18.35
C ASP A 6 -1.90 8.68 -17.76
N PRO A 7 -2.40 8.73 -16.52
CA PRO A 7 -3.02 7.56 -15.90
C PRO A 7 -4.26 7.12 -16.67
N SER A 8 -4.48 5.81 -16.75
CA SER A 8 -5.70 5.27 -17.31
C SER A 8 -6.93 5.71 -16.48
N GLU A 9 -8.12 5.67 -17.09
CA GLU A 9 -9.36 5.93 -16.36
C GLU A 9 -9.61 4.96 -15.20
N ARG A 10 -8.89 3.82 -15.17
CA ARG A 10 -9.01 2.80 -14.11
C ARG A 10 -7.98 2.97 -13.00
N ALA A 11 -7.03 3.88 -13.13
CA ALA A 11 -5.93 4.05 -12.19
C ALA A 11 -6.38 4.61 -10.84
N LEU A 12 -5.60 4.33 -9.80
CA LEU A 12 -5.53 5.16 -8.60
C LEU A 12 -4.56 6.30 -8.87
N ALA A 13 -5.05 7.54 -8.87
CA ALA A 13 -4.25 8.70 -9.24
C ALA A 13 -4.36 9.84 -8.23
N ALA A 14 -3.24 10.46 -7.95
CA ALA A 14 -3.13 11.68 -7.15
C ALA A 14 -2.58 12.80 -8.03
N PHE A 15 -3.28 13.93 -8.08
CA PHE A 15 -2.94 15.07 -8.93
C PHE A 15 -2.63 16.29 -8.09
N LYS A 16 -1.40 16.82 -8.21
CA LYS A 16 -0.95 18.09 -7.63
C LYS A 16 -1.31 18.24 -6.15
N LEU A 17 -1.16 17.17 -5.37
CA LEU A 17 -1.45 17.20 -3.94
C LEU A 17 -0.59 18.21 -3.22
N GLN A 18 -1.20 18.97 -2.30
CA GLN A 18 -0.53 19.92 -1.42
C GLN A 18 -1.02 19.76 0.00
N LYS A 19 -0.09 19.86 0.96
CA LYS A 19 -0.37 19.84 2.39
C LYS A 19 0.68 20.60 3.17
N SER A 20 0.22 21.41 4.12
CA SER A 20 1.08 22.14 5.06
C SER A 20 0.69 21.81 6.50
N TYR A 21 1.66 21.84 7.40
CA TYR A 21 1.43 21.84 8.85
C TYR A 21 2.03 23.12 9.43
N GLY A 22 1.16 24.02 9.88
CA GLY A 22 1.53 25.37 10.25
C GLY A 22 2.15 26.14 9.07
N ARG A 23 3.40 26.58 9.21
CA ARG A 23 4.12 27.29 8.14
C ARG A 23 4.93 26.39 7.21
N ARG A 24 5.04 25.10 7.53
CA ARG A 24 5.86 24.15 6.76
C ARG A 24 5.00 23.43 5.73
N ARG A 25 5.31 23.63 4.45
CA ARG A 25 4.75 22.82 3.36
C ARG A 25 5.46 21.47 3.34
N VAL A 26 4.70 20.40 3.58
CA VAL A 26 5.22 19.03 3.70
C VAL A 26 5.01 18.24 2.39
N VAL A 27 3.95 18.58 1.64
CA VAL A 27 3.69 18.05 0.30
C VAL A 27 3.39 19.23 -0.62
N ASP A 28 4.13 19.31 -1.73
CA ASP A 28 4.07 20.42 -2.68
C ASP A 28 3.96 19.91 -4.12
N ASN A 29 2.75 19.99 -4.66
CA ASN A 29 2.44 19.65 -6.05
C ASN A 29 2.79 18.20 -6.45
N VAL A 30 2.54 17.23 -5.56
CA VAL A 30 2.82 15.82 -5.80
C VAL A 30 1.77 15.22 -6.74
N THR A 31 2.26 14.61 -7.84
CA THR A 31 1.44 13.84 -8.78
C THR A 31 2.03 12.45 -8.92
N LEU A 32 1.20 11.43 -8.73
CA LEU A 32 1.56 10.03 -8.91
C LEU A 32 0.31 9.21 -9.29
N HIS A 33 0.52 8.03 -9.84
CA HIS A 33 -0.56 7.09 -10.13
C HIS A 33 -0.08 5.64 -10.00
N VAL A 34 -1.04 4.74 -9.89
CA VAL A 34 -0.87 3.28 -9.87
C VAL A 34 -1.89 2.68 -10.81
N GLU A 35 -1.45 1.87 -11.77
CA GLU A 35 -2.34 1.12 -12.66
C GLU A 35 -2.82 -0.19 -11.99
N PRO A 36 -3.97 -0.76 -12.41
CA PRO A 36 -4.37 -2.09 -11.97
C PRO A 36 -3.30 -3.14 -12.31
N GLY A 37 -2.91 -3.95 -11.33
CA GLY A 37 -1.86 -4.97 -11.49
C GLY A 37 -0.44 -4.41 -11.55
N GLU A 38 -0.23 -3.13 -11.23
CA GLU A 38 1.09 -2.50 -11.12
C GLU A 38 1.53 -2.41 -9.66
N VAL A 39 2.80 -2.62 -9.39
CA VAL A 39 3.42 -2.35 -8.08
C VAL A 39 4.26 -1.09 -8.16
N VAL A 40 3.88 -0.06 -7.43
CA VAL A 40 4.53 1.25 -7.42
C VAL A 40 5.14 1.53 -6.05
N GLY A 41 6.41 1.92 -6.03
CA GLY A 41 7.12 2.39 -4.82
C GLY A 41 7.02 3.91 -4.66
N LEU A 42 6.78 4.39 -3.43
CA LEU A 42 6.92 5.79 -3.04
C LEU A 42 8.04 5.90 -2.01
N LEU A 43 9.22 6.24 -2.48
CA LEU A 43 10.47 6.21 -1.75
C LEU A 43 10.98 7.62 -1.44
N GLY A 44 11.91 7.74 -0.51
CA GLY A 44 12.51 9.03 -0.13
C GLY A 44 12.98 9.02 1.31
N ALA A 45 13.79 10.00 1.68
CA ALA A 45 14.31 10.16 3.04
C ALA A 45 13.20 10.41 4.07
N ASN A 46 13.53 10.25 5.37
CA ASN A 46 12.61 10.63 6.43
C ASN A 46 12.27 12.13 6.35
N GLY A 47 10.98 12.44 6.49
CA GLY A 47 10.49 13.81 6.34
C GLY A 47 10.31 14.30 4.89
N ALA A 48 10.51 13.46 3.87
CA ALA A 48 10.29 13.82 2.47
C ALA A 48 8.82 14.05 2.09
N GLY A 49 7.86 13.70 2.95
CA GLY A 49 6.43 13.86 2.70
C GLY A 49 5.69 12.59 2.27
N LYS A 50 6.36 11.42 2.25
CA LYS A 50 5.79 10.13 1.83
C LYS A 50 4.51 9.77 2.60
N THR A 51 4.60 9.66 3.92
CA THR A 51 3.48 9.28 4.80
C THR A 51 2.30 10.25 4.66
N THR A 52 2.56 11.56 4.58
CA THR A 52 1.50 12.56 4.37
C THR A 52 0.83 12.38 3.00
N THR A 53 1.60 12.16 1.94
CA THR A 53 1.07 11.87 0.59
C THR A 53 0.22 10.61 0.61
N PHE A 54 0.73 9.56 1.21
CA PHE A 54 0.06 8.27 1.36
C PHE A 54 -1.25 8.41 2.13
N TYR A 55 -1.26 9.15 3.26
CA TYR A 55 -2.46 9.39 4.07
C TYR A 55 -3.51 10.23 3.34
N MET A 56 -3.10 11.16 2.46
CA MET A 56 -4.04 11.86 1.59
C MET A 56 -4.68 10.92 0.55
N ILE A 57 -3.92 9.98 0.01
CA ILE A 57 -4.43 9.00 -0.97
C ILE A 57 -5.41 8.04 -0.30
N ILE A 58 -5.13 7.57 0.92
CA ILE A 58 -6.04 6.64 1.62
C ILE A 58 -7.24 7.34 2.28
N GLY A 59 -7.18 8.65 2.50
CA GLY A 59 -8.25 9.43 3.11
C GLY A 59 -8.19 9.54 4.62
N LEU A 60 -7.02 9.37 5.21
CA LEU A 60 -6.72 9.70 6.61
C LEU A 60 -6.38 11.18 6.78
N GLU A 61 -5.85 11.81 5.73
CA GLU A 61 -5.59 13.24 5.66
C GLU A 61 -6.32 13.86 4.48
N THR A 62 -6.76 15.11 4.62
CA THR A 62 -7.37 15.86 3.52
C THR A 62 -6.33 16.78 2.90
N PRO A 63 -6.11 16.75 1.57
CA PRO A 63 -5.21 17.68 0.91
C PRO A 63 -5.78 19.10 0.94
N GLU A 64 -4.90 20.12 1.03
CA GLU A 64 -5.28 21.54 0.90
C GLU A 64 -5.57 21.91 -0.54
N ALA A 65 -4.86 21.27 -1.49
CA ALA A 65 -5.08 21.39 -2.91
C ALA A 65 -4.75 20.08 -3.62
N GLY A 66 -5.20 19.94 -4.84
CA GLY A 66 -5.07 18.73 -5.64
C GLY A 66 -6.26 17.79 -5.51
N ARG A 67 -6.17 16.63 -6.15
CA ARG A 67 -7.25 15.65 -6.21
C ARG A 67 -6.72 14.23 -6.11
N VAL A 68 -7.57 13.32 -5.61
CA VAL A 68 -7.36 11.87 -5.62
C VAL A 68 -8.51 11.23 -6.38
N HIS A 69 -8.17 10.44 -7.39
CA HIS A 69 -9.14 9.68 -8.19
C HIS A 69 -8.92 8.18 -7.99
N LEU A 70 -9.99 7.44 -7.92
CA LEU A 70 -10.02 5.99 -7.87
C LEU A 70 -10.94 5.48 -8.97
N GLY A 71 -10.38 4.83 -10.00
CA GLY A 71 -11.18 4.33 -11.12
C GLY A 71 -11.98 5.45 -11.82
N GLY A 72 -11.37 6.63 -12.05
CA GLY A 72 -12.02 7.79 -12.66
C GLY A 72 -12.90 8.62 -11.72
N GLN A 73 -13.27 8.10 -10.53
CA GLN A 73 -14.10 8.81 -9.56
C GLN A 73 -13.23 9.70 -8.65
N ASP A 74 -13.62 10.97 -8.46
CA ASP A 74 -12.99 11.85 -7.47
C ASP A 74 -13.36 11.42 -6.05
N VAL A 75 -12.37 10.96 -5.30
CA VAL A 75 -12.50 10.50 -3.91
C VAL A 75 -11.83 11.44 -2.91
N THR A 76 -11.39 12.62 -3.35
CA THR A 76 -10.56 13.56 -2.57
C THR A 76 -11.13 13.87 -1.19
N ARG A 77 -12.43 14.07 -1.09
CA ARG A 77 -13.12 14.41 0.16
C ARG A 77 -13.78 13.21 0.85
N LEU A 78 -13.68 12.01 0.27
CA LEU A 78 -14.25 10.82 0.87
C LEU A 78 -13.33 10.32 2.00
N PRO A 79 -13.88 10.02 3.18
CA PRO A 79 -13.12 9.39 4.25
C PRO A 79 -12.71 7.96 3.88
N MET A 80 -11.70 7.43 4.55
CA MET A 80 -11.07 6.13 4.28
C MET A 80 -12.09 4.98 4.12
N TYR A 81 -13.11 4.90 4.98
CA TYR A 81 -14.09 3.80 4.94
C TYR A 81 -14.96 3.82 3.67
N LEU A 82 -15.22 4.99 3.08
CA LEU A 82 -15.92 5.09 1.79
C LEU A 82 -14.99 4.72 0.63
N ARG A 83 -13.70 5.11 0.68
CA ARG A 83 -12.70 4.68 -0.30
C ARG A 83 -12.50 3.17 -0.26
N ALA A 84 -12.54 2.57 0.94
CA ALA A 84 -12.48 1.12 1.09
C ALA A 84 -13.64 0.40 0.39
N ARG A 85 -14.87 0.94 0.49
CA ARG A 85 -16.03 0.41 -0.23
C ARG A 85 -15.94 0.57 -1.76
N LEU A 86 -15.13 1.51 -2.23
CA LEU A 86 -14.85 1.72 -3.65
C LEU A 86 -13.66 0.86 -4.14
N GLY A 87 -13.09 0.03 -3.28
CA GLY A 87 -12.03 -0.90 -3.65
C GLY A 87 -10.61 -0.44 -3.32
N LEU A 88 -10.41 0.45 -2.33
CA LEU A 88 -9.09 0.87 -1.86
C LEU A 88 -8.75 0.20 -0.52
N GLY A 89 -7.91 -0.83 -0.54
CA GLY A 89 -7.41 -1.51 0.65
C GLY A 89 -6.25 -0.76 1.31
N TYR A 90 -6.07 -0.99 2.62
CA TYR A 90 -4.94 -0.43 3.38
C TYR A 90 -4.38 -1.45 4.37
N LEU A 91 -3.07 -1.58 4.37
CA LEU A 91 -2.33 -2.40 5.31
C LEU A 91 -1.29 -1.53 6.03
N PRO A 92 -1.54 -1.16 7.29
CA PRO A 92 -0.65 -0.28 8.06
C PRO A 92 0.66 -0.98 8.42
N GLN A 93 1.66 -0.15 8.81
CA GLN A 93 2.94 -0.61 9.33
C GLN A 93 2.76 -1.38 10.65
N GLU A 94 1.95 -0.82 11.56
CA GLU A 94 1.69 -1.47 12.85
C GLU A 94 0.69 -2.63 12.72
N PRO A 95 0.85 -3.68 13.55
CA PRO A 95 -0.12 -4.78 13.58
C PRO A 95 -1.54 -4.31 13.81
N SER A 96 -2.41 -4.59 12.84
CA SER A 96 -3.80 -4.13 12.83
C SER A 96 -4.83 -5.21 13.17
N VAL A 97 -4.37 -6.43 13.46
CA VAL A 97 -5.25 -7.55 13.82
C VAL A 97 -6.09 -7.22 15.07
N PHE A 98 -7.36 -7.58 15.06
CA PHE A 98 -8.21 -7.49 16.23
C PHE A 98 -7.77 -8.55 17.25
N ARG A 99 -6.97 -8.15 18.22
CA ARG A 99 -6.23 -9.02 19.15
C ARG A 99 -7.10 -10.06 19.87
N LYS A 100 -8.34 -9.68 20.26
CA LYS A 100 -9.28 -10.55 21.00
C LYS A 100 -10.16 -11.44 20.09
N MET A 101 -10.12 -11.22 18.78
CA MET A 101 -10.83 -12.02 17.79
C MET A 101 -9.93 -13.12 17.23
N THR A 102 -10.51 -14.24 16.81
CA THR A 102 -9.77 -15.30 16.11
C THR A 102 -9.38 -14.85 14.69
N ALA A 103 -8.50 -15.61 14.01
CA ALA A 103 -8.14 -15.33 12.61
C ALA A 103 -9.40 -15.30 11.72
N ALA A 104 -10.30 -16.30 11.85
CA ALA A 104 -11.56 -16.31 11.11
C ALA A 104 -12.47 -15.12 11.46
N GLN A 105 -12.57 -14.75 12.74
CA GLN A 105 -13.38 -13.59 13.16
C GLN A 105 -12.82 -12.27 12.65
N ASN A 106 -11.49 -12.13 12.53
CA ASN A 106 -10.86 -10.95 11.94
C ASN A 106 -11.30 -10.71 10.50
N ILE A 107 -11.36 -11.77 9.70
CA ILE A 107 -11.82 -11.71 8.29
C ILE A 107 -13.33 -11.46 8.25
N LEU A 108 -14.08 -12.21 9.06
CA LEU A 108 -15.54 -12.12 9.10
C LEU A 108 -16.04 -10.73 9.48
N ALA A 109 -15.41 -10.06 10.44
CA ALA A 109 -15.80 -8.72 10.89
C ALA A 109 -15.84 -7.68 9.75
N VAL A 110 -14.97 -7.82 8.76
CA VAL A 110 -14.98 -6.96 7.58
C VAL A 110 -16.11 -7.37 6.62
N LEU A 111 -16.29 -8.68 6.37
CA LEU A 111 -17.34 -9.19 5.49
C LEU A 111 -18.75 -8.83 5.99
N GLU A 112 -18.96 -8.72 7.31
CA GLU A 112 -20.24 -8.30 7.91
C GLU A 112 -20.62 -6.86 7.51
N THR A 113 -19.66 -6.02 7.16
CA THR A 113 -19.92 -4.64 6.71
C THR A 113 -20.31 -4.53 5.23
N MET A 114 -20.20 -5.64 4.46
CA MET A 114 -20.39 -5.66 3.01
C MET A 114 -21.80 -6.01 2.54
N GLY A 115 -22.73 -6.28 3.47
CA GLY A 115 -24.11 -6.65 3.13
C GLY A 115 -24.28 -8.04 2.51
N LEU A 116 -23.26 -8.90 2.56
CA LEU A 116 -23.32 -10.27 2.08
C LEU A 116 -24.18 -11.15 3.01
N ARG A 117 -24.85 -12.17 2.45
CA ARG A 117 -25.57 -13.17 3.24
C ARG A 117 -24.60 -13.97 4.11
N ARG A 118 -25.04 -14.41 5.27
CA ARG A 118 -24.19 -15.14 6.24
C ARG A 118 -23.47 -16.34 5.62
N ARG A 119 -24.12 -17.09 4.74
CA ARG A 119 -23.53 -18.24 4.05
C ARG A 119 -22.37 -17.82 3.14
N GLU A 120 -22.51 -16.70 2.44
CA GLU A 120 -21.47 -16.15 1.53
C GLU A 120 -20.28 -15.63 2.34
N GLN A 121 -20.56 -14.95 3.47
CA GLN A 121 -19.51 -14.49 4.38
C GLN A 121 -18.67 -15.67 4.90
N LEU A 122 -19.31 -16.72 5.41
CA LEU A 122 -18.61 -17.89 5.94
C LEU A 122 -17.82 -18.63 4.85
N LYS A 123 -18.39 -18.80 3.66
CA LYS A 123 -17.68 -19.36 2.51
C LYS A 123 -16.42 -18.55 2.17
N ARG A 124 -16.53 -17.21 2.13
CA ARG A 124 -15.40 -16.32 1.82
C ARG A 124 -14.33 -16.36 2.92
N VAL A 125 -14.70 -16.50 4.18
CA VAL A 125 -13.74 -16.72 5.27
C VAL A 125 -12.91 -17.98 5.04
N GLU A 126 -13.55 -19.13 4.71
CA GLU A 126 -12.83 -20.39 4.46
C GLU A 126 -11.90 -20.26 3.24
N GLU A 127 -12.37 -19.66 2.15
CA GLU A 127 -11.55 -19.42 0.95
C GLU A 127 -10.31 -18.61 1.29
N LEU A 128 -10.45 -17.52 2.05
CA LEU A 128 -9.33 -16.66 2.43
C LEU A 128 -8.37 -17.34 3.41
N LEU A 129 -8.88 -18.12 4.36
CA LEU A 129 -8.03 -18.90 5.26
C LEU A 129 -7.19 -19.92 4.48
N GLN A 130 -7.79 -20.62 3.53
CA GLN A 130 -7.11 -21.57 2.65
C GLN A 130 -6.09 -20.87 1.73
N GLU A 131 -6.50 -19.80 1.07
CA GLU A 131 -5.68 -19.00 0.16
C GLU A 131 -4.36 -18.55 0.80
N PHE A 132 -4.41 -18.18 2.10
CA PHE A 132 -3.23 -17.73 2.86
C PHE A 132 -2.59 -18.80 3.74
N GLY A 133 -3.05 -20.06 3.68
CA GLY A 133 -2.49 -21.18 4.43
C GLY A 133 -2.56 -20.99 5.95
N ILE A 134 -3.67 -20.40 6.43
CA ILE A 134 -3.90 -20.10 7.85
C ILE A 134 -5.13 -20.82 8.43
N GLU A 135 -5.61 -21.91 7.77
CA GLU A 135 -6.72 -22.70 8.27
C GLU A 135 -6.43 -23.33 9.64
N HIS A 136 -5.18 -23.73 9.86
CA HIS A 136 -4.74 -24.37 11.11
C HIS A 136 -4.83 -23.41 12.31
N VAL A 137 -4.82 -22.10 12.10
CA VAL A 137 -4.99 -21.07 13.15
C VAL A 137 -6.33 -20.36 13.11
N ARG A 138 -7.32 -20.87 12.36
CA ARG A 138 -8.65 -20.25 12.21
C ARG A 138 -9.30 -19.82 13.52
N ASN A 139 -9.14 -20.64 14.57
CA ASN A 139 -9.71 -20.42 15.90
C ASN A 139 -8.72 -19.81 16.90
N THR A 140 -7.48 -19.51 16.46
CA THR A 140 -6.45 -18.88 17.28
C THR A 140 -6.69 -17.38 17.35
N ARG A 141 -6.63 -16.81 18.55
CA ARG A 141 -6.82 -15.37 18.78
C ARG A 141 -5.66 -14.58 18.19
N GLY A 142 -5.94 -13.36 17.71
CA GLY A 142 -4.97 -12.46 17.10
C GLY A 142 -3.75 -12.14 17.97
N ASP A 143 -3.92 -12.11 19.31
CA ASP A 143 -2.84 -11.90 20.28
C ASP A 143 -1.91 -13.13 20.43
N SER A 144 -2.34 -14.30 19.98
CA SER A 144 -1.60 -15.57 20.07
C SER A 144 -1.03 -16.04 18.74
N LEU A 145 -1.27 -15.30 17.65
CA LEU A 145 -0.70 -15.60 16.33
C LEU A 145 0.79 -15.25 16.28
N SER A 146 1.58 -16.10 15.62
CA SER A 146 2.96 -15.76 15.23
C SER A 146 2.98 -14.52 14.31
N GLY A 147 4.13 -13.89 14.14
CA GLY A 147 4.27 -12.72 13.26
C GLY A 147 3.78 -12.96 11.83
N GLY A 148 4.20 -14.10 11.23
CA GLY A 148 3.79 -14.49 9.88
C GLY A 148 2.30 -14.82 9.75
N GLU A 149 1.72 -15.58 10.69
CA GLU A 149 0.29 -15.89 10.70
C GLU A 149 -0.55 -14.63 10.88
N ARG A 150 -0.11 -13.72 11.75
CA ARG A 150 -0.74 -12.41 11.95
C ARG A 150 -0.75 -11.60 10.66
N ARG A 151 0.39 -11.49 10.00
CA ARG A 151 0.49 -10.74 8.74
C ARG A 151 -0.38 -11.32 7.64
N ARG A 152 -0.40 -12.66 7.49
CA ARG A 152 -1.30 -13.34 6.55
C ARG A 152 -2.77 -13.12 6.89
N THR A 153 -3.14 -13.11 8.18
CA THR A 153 -4.51 -12.79 8.62
C THR A 153 -4.90 -11.34 8.28
N GLU A 154 -3.99 -10.38 8.46
CA GLU A 154 -4.23 -8.97 8.10
C GLU A 154 -4.42 -8.79 6.59
N ILE A 155 -3.63 -9.48 5.79
CA ILE A 155 -3.74 -9.46 4.33
C ILE A 155 -5.06 -10.13 3.88
N ALA A 156 -5.38 -11.30 4.40
CA ALA A 156 -6.65 -11.98 4.14
C ALA A 156 -7.85 -11.10 4.48
N ARG A 157 -7.78 -10.39 5.62
CA ARG A 157 -8.79 -9.42 6.02
C ARG A 157 -8.88 -8.23 5.05
N ALA A 158 -7.75 -7.69 4.58
CA ALA A 158 -7.75 -6.61 3.61
C ALA A 158 -8.34 -7.04 2.27
N LEU A 159 -8.12 -8.30 1.85
CA LEU A 159 -8.67 -8.88 0.62
C LEU A 159 -10.15 -9.27 0.74
N ALA A 160 -10.70 -9.32 1.94
CA ALA A 160 -12.11 -9.62 2.13
C ALA A 160 -13.04 -8.64 1.41
N THR A 161 -12.60 -7.38 1.20
CA THR A 161 -13.34 -6.35 0.46
C THR A 161 -13.13 -6.39 -1.04
N GLU A 162 -12.38 -7.36 -1.57
CA GLU A 162 -12.02 -7.48 -3.00
C GLU A 162 -11.48 -6.17 -3.60
N PRO A 163 -10.40 -5.61 -3.00
CA PRO A 163 -9.91 -4.30 -3.41
C PRO A 163 -9.31 -4.34 -4.81
N GLN A 164 -9.48 -3.25 -5.56
CA GLN A 164 -8.78 -3.01 -6.82
C GLN A 164 -7.37 -2.49 -6.61
N PHE A 165 -7.15 -1.79 -5.49
CA PHE A 165 -5.86 -1.24 -5.08
C PHE A 165 -5.60 -1.51 -3.60
N ILE A 166 -4.33 -1.75 -3.25
CA ILE A 166 -3.89 -1.89 -1.86
C ILE A 166 -2.72 -0.96 -1.61
N LEU A 167 -2.80 -0.22 -0.52
CA LEU A 167 -1.73 0.62 -0.01
C LEU A 167 -1.01 -0.10 1.14
N LEU A 168 0.31 -0.28 1.01
CA LEU A 168 1.17 -0.94 2.00
C LEU A 168 2.10 0.11 2.63
N ASP A 169 1.93 0.36 3.93
CA ASP A 169 2.74 1.32 4.67
C ASP A 169 3.89 0.61 5.37
N GLU A 170 5.11 0.87 4.90
CA GLU A 170 6.37 0.29 5.39
C GLU A 170 6.33 -1.24 5.62
N PRO A 171 5.95 -2.05 4.62
CA PRO A 171 5.75 -3.48 4.80
C PRO A 171 7.02 -4.25 5.16
N PHE A 172 8.22 -3.70 4.88
CA PHE A 172 9.52 -4.32 5.16
C PHE A 172 10.18 -3.76 6.42
N ALA A 173 9.53 -2.85 7.16
CA ALA A 173 10.11 -2.24 8.34
C ALA A 173 10.21 -3.21 9.52
N GLY A 174 11.42 -3.37 10.09
CA GLY A 174 11.64 -4.10 11.34
C GLY A 174 11.39 -5.61 11.26
N ILE A 175 11.42 -6.20 10.08
CA ILE A 175 11.24 -7.65 9.87
C ILE A 175 12.57 -8.35 9.53
N ASP A 176 12.65 -9.64 9.81
CA ASP A 176 13.80 -10.47 9.45
C ASP A 176 13.83 -10.78 7.95
N PRO A 177 15.02 -11.15 7.37
CA PRO A 177 15.15 -11.40 5.94
C PRO A 177 14.22 -12.49 5.40
N LYS A 178 13.88 -13.51 6.19
CA LYS A 178 12.96 -14.57 5.76
C LYS A 178 11.54 -14.05 5.63
N ALA A 179 11.12 -13.16 6.54
CA ALA A 179 9.81 -12.52 6.46
C ALA A 179 9.72 -11.50 5.30
N VAL A 180 10.85 -10.94 4.84
CA VAL A 180 10.90 -10.13 3.62
C VAL A 180 10.45 -10.95 2.41
N ASP A 181 11.01 -12.14 2.20
CA ASP A 181 10.68 -13.04 1.08
C ASP A 181 9.19 -13.42 1.10
N ASP A 182 8.62 -13.69 2.29
CA ASP A 182 7.20 -13.99 2.46
C ASP A 182 6.33 -12.80 2.01
N ILE A 183 6.68 -11.58 2.40
CA ILE A 183 5.93 -10.37 2.03
C ILE A 183 6.08 -10.07 0.53
N GLN A 184 7.28 -10.21 -0.02
CA GLN A 184 7.51 -10.05 -1.46
C GLN A 184 6.66 -11.05 -2.27
N SER A 185 6.60 -12.31 -1.84
CA SER A 185 5.76 -13.33 -2.47
C SER A 185 4.28 -12.95 -2.44
N VAL A 186 3.80 -12.39 -1.34
CA VAL A 186 2.42 -11.91 -1.23
C VAL A 186 2.17 -10.71 -2.15
N ILE A 187 3.08 -9.74 -2.23
CA ILE A 187 2.97 -8.60 -3.14
C ILE A 187 2.86 -9.07 -4.60
N LEU A 188 3.75 -9.98 -5.02
CA LEU A 188 3.72 -10.55 -6.36
C LEU A 188 2.45 -11.35 -6.64
N TYR A 189 1.95 -12.08 -5.63
CA TYR A 189 0.68 -12.78 -5.71
C TYR A 189 -0.50 -11.82 -5.94
N LEU A 190 -0.57 -10.74 -5.16
CA LEU A 190 -1.63 -9.70 -5.30
C LEU A 190 -1.56 -9.01 -6.66
N ARG A 191 -0.35 -8.69 -7.13
CA ARG A 191 -0.11 -8.17 -8.48
C ARG A 191 -0.65 -9.11 -9.55
N GLY A 192 -0.36 -10.42 -9.42
CA GLY A 192 -0.83 -11.46 -10.34
C GLY A 192 -2.36 -11.58 -10.39
N ARG A 193 -3.06 -11.12 -9.35
CA ARG A 193 -4.53 -11.00 -9.32
C ARG A 193 -5.07 -9.71 -9.95
N GLY A 194 -4.20 -8.87 -10.50
CA GLY A 194 -4.60 -7.61 -11.12
C GLY A 194 -4.80 -6.47 -10.12
N ILE A 195 -4.40 -6.63 -8.85
CA ILE A 195 -4.51 -5.59 -7.82
C ILE A 195 -3.34 -4.61 -7.99
N GLY A 196 -3.65 -3.31 -8.11
CA GLY A 196 -2.63 -2.26 -8.10
C GLY A 196 -2.12 -2.02 -6.66
N ILE A 197 -0.81 -1.84 -6.51
CA ILE A 197 -0.18 -1.76 -5.18
C ILE A 197 0.67 -0.49 -5.09
N LEU A 198 0.45 0.31 -4.05
CA LEU A 198 1.33 1.41 -3.69
C LEU A 198 2.06 1.06 -2.38
N ILE A 199 3.39 1.11 -2.40
CA ILE A 199 4.24 0.78 -1.26
C ILE A 199 5.01 2.03 -0.83
N THR A 200 4.97 2.36 0.47
CA THR A 200 5.96 3.25 1.08
C THR A 200 6.91 2.42 1.93
N ASP A 201 8.21 2.63 1.80
CA ASP A 201 9.19 2.01 2.70
C ASP A 201 10.48 2.84 2.74
N HIS A 202 11.28 2.62 3.77
CA HIS A 202 12.65 3.11 3.87
C HIS A 202 13.68 2.03 3.43
N ASN A 203 13.26 0.76 3.32
CA ASN A 203 14.06 -0.34 2.78
C ASN A 203 14.01 -0.32 1.25
N VAL A 204 14.85 0.50 0.66
CA VAL A 204 14.85 0.80 -0.77
C VAL A 204 15.06 -0.43 -1.62
N ARG A 205 16.01 -1.30 -1.20
CA ARG A 205 16.41 -2.49 -1.96
C ARG A 205 15.26 -3.47 -2.09
N GLU A 206 14.62 -3.80 -0.97
CA GLU A 206 13.50 -4.73 -0.90
C GLU A 206 12.30 -4.22 -1.67
N THR A 207 12.05 -2.90 -1.58
CA THR A 207 10.94 -2.25 -2.31
C THR A 207 11.20 -2.23 -3.81
N LEU A 208 12.38 -1.79 -4.25
CA LEU A 208 12.71 -1.77 -5.68
C LEU A 208 12.74 -3.18 -6.29
N GLY A 209 13.04 -4.21 -5.49
CA GLY A 209 13.04 -5.60 -5.93
C GLY A 209 11.67 -6.14 -6.34
N VAL A 210 10.57 -5.52 -5.89
CA VAL A 210 9.19 -5.96 -6.19
C VAL A 210 8.38 -4.95 -6.98
N THR A 211 8.90 -3.73 -7.20
CA THR A 211 8.17 -2.68 -7.90
C THR A 211 8.43 -2.70 -9.40
N ASP A 212 7.39 -2.38 -10.17
CA ASP A 212 7.50 -2.12 -11.61
C ASP A 212 8.04 -0.73 -11.88
N ARG A 213 7.67 0.24 -11.00
CA ARG A 213 8.03 1.63 -11.09
C ARG A 213 8.09 2.23 -9.68
N ALA A 214 8.90 3.28 -9.50
CA ALA A 214 8.93 4.00 -8.25
C ALA A 214 9.00 5.53 -8.47
N TYR A 215 8.51 6.24 -7.46
CA TYR A 215 8.68 7.67 -7.29
C TYR A 215 9.64 7.93 -6.13
N ILE A 216 10.63 8.77 -6.36
CA ILE A 216 11.54 9.25 -5.31
C ILE A 216 11.06 10.63 -4.88
N MET A 217 10.70 10.77 -3.61
CA MET A 217 10.32 12.05 -3.01
C MET A 217 11.50 12.71 -2.30
N ALA A 218 11.63 14.00 -2.51
CA ALA A 218 12.54 14.87 -1.77
C ALA A 218 11.86 16.22 -1.49
N GLU A 219 12.00 16.74 -0.28
CA GLU A 219 11.49 18.06 0.12
C GLU A 219 10.01 18.32 -0.26
N GLY A 220 9.18 17.32 -0.10
CA GLY A 220 7.74 17.40 -0.39
C GLY A 220 7.35 17.28 -1.86
N LYS A 221 8.28 16.98 -2.77
CA LYS A 221 8.05 16.90 -4.22
C LYS A 221 8.49 15.56 -4.79
N ILE A 222 7.95 15.19 -5.93
CA ILE A 222 8.52 14.09 -6.73
C ILE A 222 9.80 14.61 -7.37
N PHE A 223 10.93 14.03 -6.97
CA PHE A 223 12.26 14.35 -7.49
C PHE A 223 12.55 13.58 -8.78
N ARG A 224 12.28 12.27 -8.79
CA ARG A 224 12.44 11.37 -9.95
C ARG A 224 11.35 10.30 -9.93
N SER A 225 11.08 9.75 -11.10
CA SER A 225 10.23 8.56 -11.24
C SER A 225 10.71 7.73 -12.42
N GLY A 226 10.56 6.41 -12.35
CA GLY A 226 10.98 5.51 -13.40
C GLY A 226 11.01 4.05 -12.95
N ALA A 227 11.47 3.17 -13.84
CA ALA A 227 11.73 1.78 -13.50
C ALA A 227 12.87 1.68 -12.46
N PRO A 228 12.89 0.63 -11.62
CA PRO A 228 13.92 0.45 -10.61
C PRO A 228 15.35 0.57 -11.15
N ARG A 229 15.61 -0.01 -12.33
CA ARG A 229 16.92 0.04 -12.98
C ARG A 229 17.34 1.48 -13.29
N ASP A 230 16.43 2.25 -13.91
CA ASP A 230 16.73 3.64 -14.31
C ASP A 230 17.03 4.52 -13.08
N LEU A 231 16.26 4.32 -12.00
CA LEU A 231 16.46 5.05 -10.75
C LEU A 231 17.76 4.68 -10.05
N THR A 232 18.19 3.42 -10.10
CA THR A 232 19.45 2.97 -9.47
C THR A 232 20.69 3.37 -10.27
N GLU A 233 20.56 3.63 -11.56
CA GLU A 233 21.61 4.14 -12.44
C GLU A 233 21.68 5.68 -12.45
N ASP A 234 20.62 6.40 -12.03
CA ASP A 234 20.58 7.87 -11.98
C ASP A 234 21.58 8.43 -10.96
N ALA A 235 22.55 9.22 -11.43
CA ALA A 235 23.61 9.77 -10.59
C ALA A 235 23.10 10.72 -9.49
N GLU A 236 22.02 11.47 -9.74
CA GLU A 236 21.42 12.37 -8.75
C GLU A 236 20.64 11.59 -7.68
N VAL A 237 19.89 10.53 -8.07
CA VAL A 237 19.21 9.63 -7.13
C VAL A 237 20.23 8.93 -6.24
N ARG A 238 21.33 8.45 -6.80
CA ARG A 238 22.42 7.85 -6.03
C ARG A 238 23.01 8.83 -5.03
N ARG A 239 23.36 10.02 -5.46
CA ARG A 239 23.98 11.06 -4.62
C ARG A 239 23.05 11.51 -3.48
N LEU A 240 21.76 11.71 -3.76
CA LEU A 240 20.82 12.33 -2.80
C LEU A 240 20.11 11.30 -1.89
N TYR A 241 19.96 10.05 -2.34
CA TYR A 241 19.10 9.10 -1.67
C TYR A 241 19.71 7.71 -1.46
N LEU A 242 20.27 7.08 -2.51
CA LEU A 242 20.74 5.69 -2.42
C LEU A 242 22.12 5.55 -1.77
N GLY A 243 23.01 6.54 -1.99
CA GLY A 243 24.42 6.47 -1.64
C GLY A 243 25.26 5.69 -2.66
N ASP A 244 26.58 5.99 -2.70
CA ASP A 244 27.49 5.44 -3.72
C ASP A 244 27.69 3.92 -3.63
N LYS A 245 27.48 3.34 -2.44
CA LYS A 245 27.66 1.89 -2.17
C LYS A 245 26.40 1.07 -2.45
N PHE A 246 25.29 1.69 -2.85
CA PHE A 246 24.04 0.96 -3.10
C PHE A 246 24.22 -0.01 -4.28
N ARG A 247 23.78 -1.26 -4.08
CA ARG A 247 23.70 -2.32 -5.10
C ARG A 247 22.36 -3.03 -4.96
N MET A 248 21.71 -3.29 -6.07
CA MET A 248 20.54 -4.16 -6.16
C MET A 248 20.93 -5.61 -5.89
#